data_f52b42fbbd2490b9bec5a06aa9051989
#
_entry.id   f52b42fbbd2490b9bec5a06aa9051989
#
_cell.length_a   1.000
_cell.length_b   1.000
_cell.length_c   1.000
_cell.angle_alpha   90.00
_cell.angle_beta   90.00
_cell.angle_gamma   90.00
#
_symmetry.space_group_name_H-M   'P 1'
#
loop_
_entity.id
_entity.type
_entity.pdbx_description
1 polymer ?
#
loop_
_entity_poly.entity_id
_entity_poly.type
_entity_poly.pdbx_seq_one_letter_code
_entity_poly.pdbx_strand_id
1 'polypeptide(L)'
;MSPTDRLSHVEIDETGLPAPTPEVDQERRVAVFDLLEENSFGLPPVEGRDIPPGPYHLFLSIQDGRLVFDIQTEAHDKVAEFHLSLSPFRQVVKDYFQICAAYFDAVKRLPPAQIEAIDMGRRGIHDEGSRVLQERLDGKVVIDKATARRLFTLISVLHFKG
;
A
#
# COMPACT_ATOMS: atom_id res chain seq x y z
N MET A 1 -12.60 -16.50 -2.48
CA MET A 1 -12.54 -15.67 -1.28
C MET A 1 -13.92 -15.35 -0.76
N SER A 2 -14.06 -15.25 0.56
CA SER A 2 -15.33 -14.87 1.18
C SER A 2 -15.65 -13.39 0.90
N PRO A 3 -16.93 -13.01 0.78
CA PRO A 3 -17.31 -11.59 0.66
C PRO A 3 -16.87 -10.73 1.85
N THR A 4 -16.58 -11.35 3.00
CA THR A 4 -16.07 -10.64 4.19
C THR A 4 -14.56 -10.48 4.19
N ASP A 5 -13.84 -11.10 3.24
CA ASP A 5 -12.38 -10.95 3.13
C ASP A 5 -12.06 -9.62 2.48
N ARG A 6 -12.17 -8.55 3.27
CA ARG A 6 -11.89 -7.19 2.84
C ARG A 6 -11.51 -6.31 4.03
N LEU A 7 -10.86 -5.19 3.72
CA LEU A 7 -10.60 -4.13 4.68
C LEU A 7 -11.79 -3.18 4.69
N SER A 8 -12.31 -2.88 5.87
CA SER A 8 -13.36 -1.90 6.08
C SER A 8 -12.84 -0.61 6.70
N HIS A 9 -11.62 -0.61 7.21
CA HIS A 9 -10.98 0.56 7.79
C HIS A 9 -9.47 0.44 7.68
N VAL A 10 -8.82 1.55 7.36
CA VAL A 10 -7.35 1.65 7.35
C VAL A 10 -6.98 2.90 8.14
N GLU A 11 -6.13 2.71 9.14
CA GLU A 11 -5.61 3.81 9.94
C GLU A 11 -4.09 3.79 9.90
N ILE A 12 -3.50 4.98 9.81
CA ILE A 12 -2.07 5.16 9.75
C ILE A 12 -1.64 5.80 11.06
N ASP A 13 -0.72 5.13 11.75
CA ASP A 13 -0.07 5.72 12.92
C ASP A 13 1.04 6.63 12.42
N GLU A 14 0.83 7.94 12.55
CA GLU A 14 1.78 8.95 12.09
C GLU A 14 2.90 9.23 13.09
N THR A 15 2.88 8.56 14.25
CA THR A 15 3.94 8.69 15.25
C THR A 15 5.27 8.25 14.63
N GLY A 16 6.27 9.10 14.69
CA GLY A 16 7.58 8.82 14.12
C GLY A 16 7.70 9.16 12.65
N LEU A 17 6.62 9.57 11.98
CA LEU A 17 6.67 10.12 10.64
C LEU A 17 6.79 11.65 10.71
N PRO A 18 7.47 12.27 9.73
CA PRO A 18 7.46 13.73 9.64
C PRO A 18 6.04 14.25 9.45
N ALA A 19 5.77 15.45 9.96
CA ALA A 19 4.47 16.09 9.75
C ALA A 19 4.22 16.23 8.24
N PRO A 20 3.07 15.76 7.72
CA PRO A 20 2.82 15.81 6.29
C PRO A 20 2.55 17.24 5.83
N THR A 21 3.01 17.56 4.60
CA THR A 21 2.54 18.76 3.92
C THR A 21 1.07 18.58 3.54
N PRO A 22 0.34 19.66 3.22
CA PRO A 22 -1.05 19.52 2.76
C PRO A 22 -1.19 18.59 1.55
N GLU A 23 -0.24 18.62 0.61
CA GLU A 23 -0.23 17.76 -0.57
C GLU A 23 -0.05 16.30 -0.19
N VAL A 24 0.87 16.01 0.71
CA VAL A 24 1.12 14.63 1.18
C VAL A 24 -0.08 14.11 1.95
N ASP A 25 -0.67 14.93 2.81
CA ASP A 25 -1.88 14.55 3.55
C ASP A 25 -3.01 14.18 2.59
N GLN A 26 -3.19 14.98 1.54
CA GLN A 26 -4.19 14.70 0.52
C GLN A 26 -3.90 13.40 -0.23
N GLU A 27 -2.65 13.16 -0.60
CA GLU A 27 -2.26 11.89 -1.26
C GLU A 27 -2.54 10.69 -0.37
N ARG A 28 -2.27 10.79 0.94
CA ARG A 28 -2.58 9.74 1.90
C ARG A 28 -4.08 9.45 1.97
N ARG A 29 -4.89 10.49 2.05
CA ARG A 29 -6.35 10.36 2.12
C ARG A 29 -6.91 9.71 0.87
N VAL A 30 -6.43 10.11 -0.31
CA VAL A 30 -6.88 9.52 -1.58
C VAL A 30 -6.47 8.06 -1.65
N ALA A 31 -5.23 7.73 -1.26
CA ALA A 31 -4.77 6.33 -1.28
C ALA A 31 -5.60 5.44 -0.35
N VAL A 32 -5.93 5.93 0.85
CA VAL A 32 -6.79 5.20 1.79
C VAL A 32 -8.19 5.04 1.22
N PHE A 33 -8.75 6.11 0.67
CA PHE A 33 -10.08 6.07 0.07
C PHE A 33 -10.16 5.04 -1.07
N ASP A 34 -9.18 5.08 -1.99
CA ASP A 34 -9.15 4.15 -3.11
C ASP A 34 -9.05 2.70 -2.65
N LEU A 35 -8.22 2.45 -1.63
CA LEU A 35 -8.06 1.12 -1.08
C LEU A 35 -9.36 0.62 -0.44
N LEU A 36 -10.06 1.47 0.31
CA LEU A 36 -11.28 1.07 1.00
C LEU A 36 -12.47 0.92 0.05
N GLU A 37 -12.47 1.64 -1.07
CA GLU A 37 -13.57 1.58 -2.03
C GLU A 37 -13.70 0.20 -2.67
N GLU A 38 -12.57 -0.44 -2.96
CA GLU A 38 -12.56 -1.78 -3.53
C GLU A 38 -11.27 -2.49 -3.15
N ASN A 39 -11.39 -3.59 -2.43
CA ASN A 39 -10.24 -4.39 -2.06
C ASN A 39 -10.65 -5.83 -1.77
N SER A 40 -9.65 -6.69 -1.70
CA SER A 40 -9.77 -8.08 -1.29
C SER A 40 -8.64 -8.35 -0.31
N PHE A 41 -8.98 -8.69 0.91
CA PHE A 41 -7.99 -8.86 1.97
C PHE A 41 -8.45 -9.95 2.94
N GLY A 42 -7.79 -11.08 2.90
CA GLY A 42 -8.07 -12.20 3.79
C GLY A 42 -6.82 -12.67 4.49
N LEU A 43 -6.99 -13.58 5.41
CA LEU A 43 -5.89 -14.22 6.12
C LEU A 43 -5.85 -15.69 5.75
N PRO A 44 -4.65 -16.24 5.49
CA PRO A 44 -4.53 -17.66 5.18
C PRO A 44 -4.88 -18.48 6.41
N PRO A 45 -5.48 -19.67 6.22
CA PRO A 45 -5.78 -20.55 7.35
C PRO A 45 -4.51 -21.01 8.04
N VAL A 46 -4.57 -21.11 9.36
CA VAL A 46 -3.49 -21.63 10.19
C VAL A 46 -4.02 -22.85 10.93
N GLU A 47 -3.31 -23.96 10.79
CA GLU A 47 -3.70 -25.19 11.45
C GLU A 47 -3.75 -25.02 12.97
N GLY A 48 -4.82 -25.52 13.59
CA GLY A 48 -5.01 -25.41 15.03
C GLY A 48 -5.41 -24.03 15.53
N ARG A 49 -5.66 -23.08 14.62
CA ARG A 49 -6.05 -21.74 14.98
C ARG A 49 -7.35 -21.35 14.26
N ASP A 50 -8.27 -20.81 15.02
CA ASP A 50 -9.53 -20.31 14.50
C ASP A 50 -9.37 -18.82 14.22
N ILE A 51 -9.37 -18.46 12.92
CA ILE A 51 -9.17 -17.08 12.50
C ILE A 51 -10.53 -16.41 12.35
N PRO A 52 -10.80 -15.31 13.08
CA PRO A 52 -12.06 -14.59 12.92
C PRO A 52 -12.26 -14.13 11.48
N PRO A 53 -13.49 -14.20 10.96
CA PRO A 53 -13.77 -13.67 9.62
C PRO A 53 -13.66 -12.15 9.57
N GLY A 54 -13.42 -11.61 8.36
CA GLY A 54 -13.49 -10.18 8.12
C GLY A 54 -14.92 -9.66 8.19
N PRO A 55 -15.15 -8.39 7.89
CA PRO A 55 -14.13 -7.42 7.45
C PRO A 55 -13.09 -7.10 8.52
N TYR A 56 -11.93 -6.61 8.06
CA TYR A 56 -10.81 -6.31 8.96
C TYR A 56 -10.49 -4.83 8.98
N HIS A 57 -9.95 -4.38 10.11
CA HIS A 57 -9.30 -3.08 10.25
C HIS A 57 -7.79 -3.27 10.16
N LEU A 58 -7.14 -2.46 9.36
CA LEU A 58 -5.69 -2.46 9.20
C LEU A 58 -5.10 -1.20 9.82
N PHE A 59 -4.17 -1.38 10.73
CA PHE A 59 -3.40 -0.29 11.33
C PHE A 59 -1.96 -0.41 10.82
N LEU A 60 -1.53 0.62 10.11
CA LEU A 60 -0.18 0.68 9.53
C LEU A 60 0.68 1.65 10.32
N SER A 61 1.90 1.24 10.60
CA SER A 61 2.90 2.11 11.20
C SER A 61 4.28 1.79 10.64
N ILE A 62 5.22 2.71 10.80
CA ILE A 62 6.61 2.49 10.45
C ILE A 62 7.41 2.56 11.75
N GLN A 63 8.08 1.46 12.08
CA GLN A 63 8.86 1.32 13.30
C GLN A 63 10.21 0.68 12.97
N ASP A 64 11.29 1.37 13.30
CA ASP A 64 12.66 0.85 13.12
C ASP A 64 12.94 0.37 11.69
N GLY A 65 12.53 1.14 10.69
CA GLY A 65 12.73 0.81 9.28
C GLY A 65 11.87 -0.33 8.78
N ARG A 66 10.82 -0.69 9.51
CA ARG A 66 9.88 -1.74 9.16
C ARG A 66 8.47 -1.20 9.06
N LEU A 67 7.73 -1.73 8.11
CA LEU A 67 6.30 -1.47 7.99
C LEU A 67 5.57 -2.50 8.83
N VAL A 68 4.79 -2.04 9.80
CA VAL A 68 4.04 -2.90 10.71
C VAL A 68 2.58 -2.94 10.27
N PHE A 69 2.08 -4.16 10.06
CA PHE A 69 0.67 -4.44 9.78
C PHE A 69 0.05 -5.00 11.05
N ASP A 70 -0.88 -4.26 11.64
CA ASP A 70 -1.68 -4.71 12.78
C ASP A 70 -3.11 -4.90 12.29
N ILE A 71 -3.57 -6.15 12.28
CA ILE A 71 -4.87 -6.53 11.73
C ILE A 71 -5.80 -6.86 12.86
N GLN A 72 -6.96 -6.20 12.87
CA GLN A 72 -7.98 -6.36 13.91
C GLN A 72 -9.34 -6.62 13.28
N THR A 73 -10.24 -7.21 14.08
CA THR A 73 -11.65 -7.30 13.70
C THR A 73 -12.30 -5.91 13.81
N GLU A 74 -13.52 -5.77 13.30
CA GLU A 74 -14.28 -4.52 13.45
C GLU A 74 -14.56 -4.19 14.92
N ALA A 75 -14.55 -5.19 15.79
CA ALA A 75 -14.68 -5.01 17.24
C ALA A 75 -13.34 -4.68 17.93
N HIS A 76 -12.28 -4.48 17.16
CA HIS A 76 -10.92 -4.17 17.64
C HIS A 76 -10.22 -5.31 18.37
N ASP A 77 -10.63 -6.56 18.14
CA ASP A 77 -9.88 -7.71 18.62
C ASP A 77 -8.72 -7.99 17.68
N LYS A 78 -7.52 -8.12 18.26
CA LYS A 78 -6.31 -8.35 17.46
C LYS A 78 -6.36 -9.75 16.82
N VAL A 79 -6.12 -9.80 15.51
CA VAL A 79 -6.12 -11.02 14.74
C VAL A 79 -4.71 -11.45 14.37
N ALA A 80 -3.90 -10.50 13.89
CA ALA A 80 -2.54 -10.78 13.42
C ALA A 80 -1.70 -9.51 13.44
N GLU A 81 -0.40 -9.70 13.55
CA GLU A 81 0.56 -8.63 13.39
C GLU A 81 1.78 -9.17 12.66
N PHE A 82 2.27 -8.45 11.68
CA PHE A 82 3.52 -8.82 11.03
C PHE A 82 4.27 -7.57 10.56
N HIS A 83 5.57 -7.75 10.36
CA HIS A 83 6.49 -6.68 10.04
C HIS A 83 7.17 -6.98 8.70
N LEU A 84 7.21 -5.99 7.82
CA LEU A 84 7.93 -6.07 6.56
C LEU A 84 9.09 -5.09 6.57
N SER A 85 10.29 -5.55 6.18
CA SER A 85 11.39 -4.64 5.97
C SER A 85 11.07 -3.67 4.83
N LEU A 86 11.39 -2.40 5.01
CA LEU A 86 11.24 -1.40 3.95
C LEU A 86 12.38 -1.45 2.92
N SER A 87 13.48 -2.13 3.25
CA SER A 87 14.65 -2.18 2.37
C SER A 87 14.34 -2.64 0.94
N PRO A 88 13.54 -3.71 0.72
CA PRO A 88 13.23 -4.14 -0.65
C PRO A 88 12.44 -3.12 -1.46
N PHE A 89 11.80 -2.17 -0.81
CA PHE A 89 10.96 -1.17 -1.47
C PHE A 89 11.67 0.14 -1.77
N ARG A 90 12.80 0.41 -1.13
CA ARG A 90 13.45 1.73 -1.23
C ARG A 90 13.73 2.16 -2.66
N GLN A 91 14.35 1.28 -3.44
CA GLN A 91 14.72 1.65 -4.81
C GLN A 91 13.50 1.79 -5.71
N VAL A 92 12.56 0.85 -5.64
CA VAL A 92 11.38 0.89 -6.51
C VAL A 92 10.48 2.08 -6.17
N VAL A 93 10.35 2.45 -4.90
CA VAL A 93 9.58 3.63 -4.50
C VAL A 93 10.28 4.90 -4.95
N LYS A 94 11.59 4.98 -4.81
CA LYS A 94 12.37 6.12 -5.31
C LYS A 94 12.21 6.28 -6.82
N ASP A 95 12.34 5.20 -7.56
CA ASP A 95 12.16 5.21 -9.02
C ASP A 95 10.74 5.63 -9.39
N TYR A 96 9.75 5.16 -8.65
CA TYR A 96 8.36 5.50 -8.90
C TYR A 96 8.12 7.01 -8.73
N PHE A 97 8.61 7.62 -7.66
CA PHE A 97 8.45 9.05 -7.47
C PHE A 97 9.20 9.89 -8.51
N GLN A 98 10.37 9.42 -8.93
CA GLN A 98 11.13 10.11 -9.97
C GLN A 98 10.36 10.13 -11.28
N ILE A 99 9.77 9.00 -11.67
CA ILE A 99 9.01 8.94 -12.92
C ILE A 99 7.67 9.65 -12.82
N CYS A 100 7.04 9.68 -11.65
CA CYS A 100 5.84 10.49 -11.43
C CYS A 100 6.13 11.98 -11.63
N ALA A 101 7.25 12.46 -11.09
CA ALA A 101 7.66 13.85 -11.27
C ALA A 101 7.95 14.14 -12.74
N ALA A 102 8.62 13.23 -13.43
CA ALA A 102 8.89 13.36 -14.86
C ALA A 102 7.59 13.39 -15.67
N TYR A 103 6.59 12.59 -15.30
CA TYR A 103 5.29 12.57 -15.96
C TYR A 103 4.57 13.92 -15.82
N PHE A 104 4.49 14.46 -14.60
CA PHE A 104 3.84 15.75 -14.37
C PHE A 104 4.53 16.88 -15.14
N ASP A 105 5.84 16.87 -15.22
CA ASP A 105 6.60 17.84 -15.99
C ASP A 105 6.37 17.66 -17.51
N ALA A 106 6.36 16.42 -17.98
CA ALA A 106 6.15 16.09 -19.38
C ALA A 106 4.79 16.55 -19.91
N VAL A 107 3.73 16.38 -19.10
CA VAL A 107 2.37 16.81 -19.49
C VAL A 107 2.31 18.28 -19.86
N LYS A 108 3.17 19.10 -19.25
CA LYS A 108 3.21 20.54 -19.50
C LYS A 108 4.03 20.94 -20.73
N ARG A 109 4.98 20.10 -21.16
CA ARG A 109 6.01 20.53 -22.12
C ARG A 109 6.23 19.62 -23.31
N LEU A 110 5.87 18.33 -23.22
CA LEU A 110 6.25 17.34 -24.23
C LEU A 110 5.09 16.96 -25.14
N PRO A 111 5.38 16.47 -26.38
CA PRO A 111 4.35 15.94 -27.26
C PRO A 111 3.69 14.67 -26.69
N PRO A 112 2.44 14.36 -27.13
CA PRO A 112 1.69 13.21 -26.62
C PRO A 112 2.42 11.87 -26.65
N ALA A 113 3.19 11.59 -27.70
CA ALA A 113 3.91 10.32 -27.81
C ALA A 113 4.96 10.16 -26.71
N GLN A 114 5.65 11.24 -26.35
CA GLN A 114 6.64 11.21 -25.27
C GLN A 114 5.99 11.10 -23.90
N ILE A 115 4.87 11.78 -23.70
CA ILE A 115 4.09 11.66 -22.48
C ILE A 115 3.63 10.22 -22.28
N GLU A 116 3.14 9.57 -23.33
CA GLU A 116 2.69 8.18 -23.28
C GLU A 116 3.84 7.23 -22.91
N ALA A 117 5.03 7.44 -23.48
CA ALA A 117 6.19 6.61 -23.16
C ALA A 117 6.56 6.71 -21.69
N ILE A 118 6.54 7.91 -21.10
CA ILE A 118 6.81 8.11 -19.68
C ILE A 118 5.71 7.48 -18.83
N ASP A 119 4.45 7.59 -19.24
CA ASP A 119 3.33 6.97 -18.52
C ASP A 119 3.42 5.44 -18.52
N MET A 120 3.83 4.85 -19.63
CA MET A 120 4.06 3.40 -19.68
C MET A 120 5.17 2.98 -18.72
N GLY A 121 6.27 3.75 -18.65
CA GLY A 121 7.33 3.51 -17.68
C GLY A 121 6.85 3.62 -16.25
N ARG A 122 6.01 4.60 -15.96
CA ARG A 122 5.42 4.79 -14.62
C ARG A 122 4.57 3.58 -14.22
N ARG A 123 3.74 3.10 -15.12
CA ARG A 123 2.92 1.89 -14.87
C ARG A 123 3.79 0.67 -14.63
N GLY A 124 4.86 0.50 -15.40
CA GLY A 124 5.79 -0.62 -15.23
C GLY A 124 6.48 -0.61 -13.88
N ILE A 125 6.93 0.53 -13.42
CA ILE A 125 7.55 0.65 -12.10
C ILE A 125 6.53 0.40 -11.00
N HIS A 126 5.31 0.90 -11.15
CA HIS A 126 4.25 0.64 -10.19
C HIS A 126 3.90 -0.86 -10.12
N ASP A 127 3.83 -1.53 -11.27
CA ASP A 127 3.60 -2.97 -11.33
C ASP A 127 4.73 -3.74 -10.62
N GLU A 128 5.97 -3.34 -10.82
CA GLU A 128 7.12 -3.96 -10.14
C GLU A 128 7.01 -3.81 -8.62
N GLY A 129 6.72 -2.62 -8.13
CA GLY A 129 6.54 -2.37 -6.71
C GLY A 129 5.41 -3.20 -6.11
N SER A 130 4.29 -3.30 -6.83
CA SER A 130 3.15 -4.10 -6.42
C SER A 130 3.48 -5.58 -6.36
N ARG A 131 4.27 -6.06 -7.32
CA ARG A 131 4.73 -7.45 -7.37
C ARG A 131 5.65 -7.76 -6.17
N VAL A 132 6.58 -6.87 -5.86
CA VAL A 132 7.47 -7.03 -4.70
C VAL A 132 6.63 -7.10 -3.42
N LEU A 133 5.64 -6.21 -3.29
CA LEU A 133 4.76 -6.21 -2.12
C LEU A 133 4.00 -7.53 -2.01
N GLN A 134 3.43 -8.01 -3.11
CA GLN A 134 2.67 -9.25 -3.11
C GLN A 134 3.53 -10.45 -2.71
N GLU A 135 4.78 -10.49 -3.18
CA GLU A 135 5.73 -11.53 -2.78
C GLU A 135 6.06 -11.47 -1.29
N ARG A 136 6.25 -10.26 -0.75
CA ARG A 136 6.56 -10.09 0.68
C ARG A 136 5.39 -10.41 1.58
N LEU A 137 4.17 -10.27 1.09
CA LEU A 137 2.95 -10.58 1.84
C LEU A 137 2.51 -12.04 1.67
N ASP A 138 3.12 -12.79 0.77
CA ASP A 138 2.78 -14.18 0.53
C ASP A 138 2.91 -15.00 1.83
N GLY A 139 1.88 -15.80 2.12
CA GLY A 139 1.80 -16.57 3.36
C GLY A 139 1.33 -15.77 4.58
N LYS A 140 1.25 -14.43 4.49
CA LYS A 140 0.81 -13.56 5.58
C LYS A 140 -0.62 -13.09 5.39
N VAL A 141 -0.93 -12.66 4.18
CA VAL A 141 -2.29 -12.25 3.79
C VAL A 141 -2.61 -12.80 2.41
N VAL A 142 -3.89 -12.82 2.09
CA VAL A 142 -4.38 -13.19 0.76
C VAL A 142 -5.02 -11.94 0.15
N ILE A 143 -4.38 -11.38 -0.87
CA ILE A 143 -4.85 -10.19 -1.56
C ILE A 143 -4.80 -10.43 -3.08
N ASP A 144 -5.68 -9.75 -3.81
CA ASP A 144 -5.62 -9.77 -5.26
C ASP A 144 -4.61 -8.73 -5.78
N LYS A 145 -4.36 -8.79 -7.09
CA LYS A 145 -3.40 -7.88 -7.72
C LYS A 145 -3.82 -6.41 -7.58
N ALA A 146 -5.11 -6.13 -7.73
CA ALA A 146 -5.61 -4.76 -7.63
C ALA A 146 -5.41 -4.20 -6.22
N THR A 147 -5.64 -5.01 -5.19
CA THR A 147 -5.39 -4.61 -3.80
C THR A 147 -3.91 -4.37 -3.56
N ALA A 148 -3.04 -5.24 -4.07
CA ALA A 148 -1.59 -5.05 -3.95
C ALA A 148 -1.15 -3.72 -4.58
N ARG A 149 -1.71 -3.33 -5.71
CA ARG A 149 -1.41 -2.06 -6.38
C ARG A 149 -1.83 -0.86 -5.51
N ARG A 150 -3.01 -0.92 -4.92
CA ARG A 150 -3.51 0.14 -4.04
C ARG A 150 -2.72 0.25 -2.75
N LEU A 151 -2.37 -0.89 -2.15
CA LEU A 151 -1.49 -0.92 -0.98
C LEU A 151 -0.10 -0.37 -1.29
N PHE A 152 0.46 -0.71 -2.44
CA PHE A 152 1.77 -0.18 -2.83
C PHE A 152 1.75 1.34 -2.96
N THR A 153 0.70 1.90 -3.53
CA THR A 153 0.54 3.36 -3.62
C THR A 153 0.54 3.99 -2.22
N LEU A 154 -0.22 3.42 -1.30
CA LEU A 154 -0.29 3.92 0.07
C LEU A 154 1.08 3.83 0.77
N ILE A 155 1.75 2.70 0.67
CA ILE A 155 3.08 2.50 1.26
C ILE A 155 4.08 3.49 0.70
N SER A 156 4.01 3.75 -0.61
CA SER A 156 4.90 4.73 -1.26
C SER A 156 4.75 6.11 -0.66
N VAL A 157 3.51 6.56 -0.46
CA VAL A 157 3.24 7.87 0.14
C VAL A 157 3.74 7.94 1.58
N LEU A 158 3.56 6.87 2.35
CA LEU A 158 4.01 6.82 3.73
C LEU A 158 5.53 6.84 3.84
N HIS A 159 6.20 6.08 2.98
CA HIS A 159 7.64 5.83 3.12
C HIS A 159 8.51 7.00 2.67
N PHE A 160 8.15 7.69 1.58
CA PHE A 160 9.01 8.71 1.00
C PHE A 160 8.45 10.12 1.07
N LYS A 161 7.15 10.26 1.17
CA LYS A 161 6.52 11.59 1.24
C LYS A 161 6.01 11.91 2.65
N GLY A 162 6.19 10.98 3.55
CA GLY A 162 5.94 11.21 4.97
C GLY A 162 7.18 11.75 5.67
#